data_ecf9d43e5eeac4a8014a3c7abf6a0423
#
_entry.id   ecf9d43e5eeac4a8014a3c7abf6a0423
#
_cell.length_a   1.000
_cell.length_b   1.000
_cell.length_c   1.000
_cell.angle_alpha   90.00
_cell.angle_beta   90.00
_cell.angle_gamma   90.00
#
_symmetry.space_group_name_H-M   'P 1'
#
loop_
_entity.id
_entity.type
_entity.pdbx_description
1 polymer ?
#
loop_
_entity_poly.entity_id
_entity_poly.type
_entity_poly.pdbx_seq_one_letter_code
_entity_poly.pdbx_strand_id
1 'polypeptide(L)'
;MSAATAVVQDFMRAFREQDRGAAERLMADDFDFTSPQDDHLDRDAWLRICFPTAGHFDAPATTLQLIEVDGLVLHRYEYVVDGTRYRNVEALEVRDGAVHTVEVYFGGAVDRGA
;
A
#
# COMPACT_ATOMS: atom_id res chain seq x y z
N MET A 1 10.86 -15.54 -4.69
CA MET A 1 10.37 -14.25 -4.17
C MET A 1 11.57 -13.45 -3.69
N SER A 2 11.66 -12.18 -4.04
CA SER A 2 12.76 -11.34 -3.61
C SER A 2 12.57 -10.85 -2.17
N ALA A 3 13.65 -10.37 -1.54
CA ALA A 3 13.57 -9.78 -0.22
C ALA A 3 12.67 -8.53 -0.22
N ALA A 4 12.70 -7.75 -1.30
CA ALA A 4 11.88 -6.55 -1.42
C ALA A 4 10.39 -6.89 -1.50
N THR A 5 10.00 -7.91 -2.27
CA THR A 5 8.60 -8.31 -2.33
C THR A 5 8.11 -8.88 -1.01
N ALA A 6 8.97 -9.57 -0.27
CA ALA A 6 8.62 -10.07 1.06
C ALA A 6 8.32 -8.92 2.02
N VAL A 7 9.12 -7.85 1.98
CA VAL A 7 8.88 -6.64 2.80
C VAL A 7 7.53 -6.02 2.45
N VAL A 8 7.23 -5.89 1.16
CA VAL A 8 5.95 -5.31 0.72
C VAL A 8 4.78 -6.19 1.16
N GLN A 9 4.91 -7.52 1.04
CA GLN A 9 3.85 -8.44 1.50
C GLN A 9 3.58 -8.27 2.99
N ASP A 10 4.63 -8.17 3.80
CA ASP A 10 4.49 -7.98 5.24
C ASP A 10 3.88 -6.62 5.56
N PHE A 11 4.29 -5.58 4.83
CA PHE A 11 3.74 -4.24 5.00
C PHE A 11 2.24 -4.21 4.65
N MET A 12 1.86 -4.82 3.54
CA MET A 12 0.46 -4.91 3.14
C MET A 12 -0.37 -5.73 4.13
N ARG A 13 0.20 -6.81 4.67
CA ARG A 13 -0.47 -7.60 5.70
C ARG A 13 -0.74 -6.76 6.94
N ALA A 14 0.26 -6.01 7.40
CA ALA A 14 0.11 -5.11 8.55
C ALA A 14 -1.01 -4.09 8.32
N PHE A 15 -1.08 -3.54 7.12
CA PHE A 15 -2.12 -2.60 6.73
C PHE A 15 -3.50 -3.26 6.76
N ARG A 16 -3.64 -4.43 6.13
CA ARG A 16 -4.92 -5.15 6.12
C ARG A 16 -5.39 -5.55 7.52
N GLU A 17 -4.44 -5.99 8.36
CA GLU A 17 -4.75 -6.45 9.71
C GLU A 17 -4.78 -5.31 10.73
N GLN A 18 -4.47 -4.11 10.30
CA GLN A 18 -4.39 -2.93 11.16
C GLN A 18 -3.39 -3.12 12.31
N ASP A 19 -2.29 -3.81 12.02
CA ASP A 19 -1.19 -4.01 12.96
C ASP A 19 -0.21 -2.85 12.83
N ARG A 20 -0.47 -1.80 13.58
CA ARG A 20 0.33 -0.57 13.50
C ARG A 20 1.80 -0.80 13.84
N GLY A 21 2.07 -1.59 14.89
CA GLY A 21 3.46 -1.86 15.27
C GLY A 21 4.24 -2.56 14.18
N ALA A 22 3.63 -3.53 13.50
CA ALA A 22 4.27 -4.21 12.37
C ALA A 22 4.53 -3.24 11.23
N ALA A 23 3.57 -2.36 10.90
CA ALA A 23 3.74 -1.37 9.86
C ALA A 23 4.89 -0.42 10.18
N GLU A 24 4.93 0.08 11.42
CA GLU A 24 5.99 1.00 11.85
C GLU A 24 7.39 0.39 11.71
N ARG A 25 7.53 -0.90 12.02
CA ARG A 25 8.82 -1.58 11.93
C ARG A 25 9.31 -1.74 10.49
N LEU A 26 8.40 -1.70 9.51
CA LEU A 26 8.74 -1.87 8.10
C LEU A 26 8.88 -0.55 7.36
N MET A 27 8.67 0.59 8.03
CA MET A 27 8.76 1.91 7.43
C MET A 27 10.09 2.57 7.80
N ALA A 28 10.77 3.11 6.79
CA ALA A 28 11.98 3.88 7.02
C ALA A 28 11.67 5.20 7.73
N ASP A 29 12.67 5.79 8.40
CA ASP A 29 12.50 7.09 9.06
C ASP A 29 12.16 8.19 8.06
N ASP A 30 12.69 8.11 6.84
CA ASP A 30 12.44 9.08 5.77
C ASP A 30 11.27 8.67 4.85
N PHE A 31 10.37 7.84 5.35
CA PHE A 31 9.21 7.37 4.57
C PHE A 31 8.45 8.54 3.96
N ASP A 32 8.08 8.38 2.70
CA ASP A 32 7.35 9.39 1.94
C ASP A 32 6.25 8.73 1.11
N PHE A 33 5.04 9.24 1.22
CA PHE A 33 3.87 8.69 0.54
C PHE A 33 3.22 9.76 -0.34
N THR A 34 2.91 9.40 -1.57
CA THR A 34 2.22 10.29 -2.51
C THR A 34 1.08 9.54 -3.19
N SER A 35 -0.06 10.19 -3.31
CA SER A 35 -1.21 9.70 -4.07
C SER A 35 -1.89 10.88 -4.74
N PRO A 36 -2.90 10.66 -5.60
CA PRO A 36 -3.66 11.77 -6.17
C PRO A 36 -4.36 12.67 -5.13
N GLN A 37 -4.55 12.17 -3.91
CA GLN A 37 -5.21 12.93 -2.85
C GLN A 37 -4.25 13.53 -1.83
N ASP A 38 -3.03 12.97 -1.72
CA ASP A 38 -2.08 13.35 -0.68
C ASP A 38 -0.71 13.54 -1.28
N ASP A 39 -0.09 14.69 -1.04
CA ASP A 39 1.21 15.02 -1.60
C ASP A 39 2.28 14.98 -0.53
N HIS A 40 3.18 14.00 -0.61
CA HIS A 40 4.35 13.85 0.25
C HIS A 40 4.03 13.78 1.75
N LEU A 41 3.22 12.80 2.14
CA LEU A 41 2.99 12.52 3.56
C LEU A 41 4.22 11.83 4.15
N ASP A 42 4.68 12.33 5.30
CA ASP A 42 5.75 11.66 6.02
C ASP A 42 5.20 10.42 6.78
N ARG A 43 6.10 9.73 7.48
CA ARG A 43 5.79 8.50 8.20
C ARG A 43 4.62 8.69 9.20
N ASP A 44 4.70 9.73 10.02
CA ASP A 44 3.69 9.99 11.05
C ASP A 44 2.35 10.37 10.42
N ALA A 45 2.37 11.20 9.38
CA ALA A 45 1.16 11.61 8.68
C ALA A 45 0.47 10.42 8.01
N TRP A 46 1.25 9.54 7.36
CA TRP A 46 0.68 8.35 6.74
C TRP A 46 0.02 7.43 7.78
N LEU A 47 0.69 7.21 8.90
CA LEU A 47 0.15 6.37 9.97
C LEU A 47 -1.15 6.94 10.56
N ARG A 48 -1.28 8.27 10.57
CA ARG A 48 -2.46 8.94 11.11
C ARG A 48 -3.60 9.01 10.11
N ILE A 49 -3.30 9.26 8.83
CA ILE A 49 -4.30 9.55 7.80
C ILE A 49 -4.65 8.33 6.97
N CYS A 50 -3.64 7.63 6.46
CA CYS A 50 -3.86 6.55 5.49
C CYS A 50 -3.98 5.17 6.13
N PHE A 51 -3.16 4.87 7.13
CA PHE A 51 -3.14 3.54 7.73
C PHE A 51 -4.53 3.09 8.21
N PRO A 52 -5.34 3.94 8.88
CA PRO A 52 -6.65 3.51 9.36
C PRO A 52 -7.67 3.21 8.26
N THR A 53 -7.42 3.63 7.02
CA THR A 53 -8.42 3.51 5.95
C THR A 53 -8.77 2.06 5.62
N ALA A 54 -7.82 1.13 5.78
CA ALA A 54 -8.09 -0.29 5.52
C ALA A 54 -9.14 -0.85 6.47
N GLY A 55 -9.32 -0.25 7.64
CA GLY A 55 -10.36 -0.66 8.58
C GLY A 55 -11.77 -0.37 8.08
N HIS A 56 -11.91 0.46 7.05
CA HIS A 56 -13.21 0.80 6.46
C HIS A 56 -13.50 0.03 5.17
N PHE A 57 -12.60 -0.86 4.75
CA PHE A 57 -12.83 -1.69 3.58
C PHE A 57 -13.88 -2.76 3.92
N ASP A 58 -14.73 -3.10 2.94
CA ASP A 58 -15.76 -4.14 3.10
C ASP A 58 -15.13 -5.51 3.34
N ALA A 59 -13.94 -5.73 2.79
CA ALA A 59 -13.15 -6.94 2.95
C ALA A 59 -11.67 -6.59 2.78
N PRO A 60 -10.74 -7.45 3.23
CA PRO A 60 -9.31 -7.18 3.01
C PRO A 60 -9.00 -6.99 1.54
N ALA A 61 -8.09 -6.05 1.24
CA ALA A 61 -7.65 -5.79 -0.12
C ALA A 61 -7.02 -7.06 -0.72
N THR A 62 -7.21 -7.26 -2.02
CA THR A 62 -6.70 -8.42 -2.74
C THR A 62 -5.53 -8.01 -3.62
N THR A 63 -4.36 -8.61 -3.38
CA THR A 63 -3.20 -8.43 -4.24
C THR A 63 -3.41 -9.22 -5.53
N LEU A 64 -3.33 -8.52 -6.67
CA LEU A 64 -3.42 -9.15 -7.98
C LEU A 64 -2.03 -9.54 -8.48
N GLN A 65 -1.01 -8.73 -8.21
CA GLN A 65 0.34 -8.98 -8.71
C GLN A 65 1.37 -8.16 -7.94
N LEU A 66 2.54 -8.76 -7.72
CA LEU A 66 3.73 -8.08 -7.21
C LEU A 66 4.86 -8.31 -8.20
N ILE A 67 5.51 -7.24 -8.64
CA ILE A 67 6.67 -7.30 -9.53
C ILE A 67 7.78 -6.45 -8.93
N GLU A 68 9.01 -6.98 -8.89
CA GLU A 68 10.15 -6.24 -8.35
C GLU A 68 11.21 -6.05 -9.43
N VAL A 69 11.73 -4.83 -9.53
CA VAL A 69 12.86 -4.49 -10.38
C VAL A 69 13.79 -3.59 -9.57
N ASP A 70 14.96 -4.10 -9.21
CA ASP A 70 16.02 -3.33 -8.53
C ASP A 70 15.52 -2.58 -7.27
N GLY A 71 14.76 -3.29 -6.43
CA GLY A 71 14.25 -2.73 -5.18
C GLY A 71 12.97 -1.92 -5.31
N LEU A 72 12.51 -1.66 -6.53
CA LEU A 72 11.21 -1.04 -6.76
C LEU A 72 10.17 -2.15 -6.94
N VAL A 73 9.15 -2.16 -6.09
CA VAL A 73 8.07 -3.15 -6.16
C VAL A 73 6.82 -2.47 -6.67
N LEU A 74 6.23 -3.04 -7.72
CA LEU A 74 4.92 -2.63 -8.21
C LEU A 74 3.87 -3.60 -7.67
N HIS A 75 2.86 -3.04 -7.02
CA HIS A 75 1.79 -3.80 -6.37
C HIS A 75 0.47 -3.43 -7.02
N ARG A 76 -0.14 -4.38 -7.75
CA ARG A 76 -1.48 -4.23 -8.30
C ARG A 76 -2.48 -4.87 -7.34
N TYR A 77 -3.54 -4.16 -7.00
CA TYR A 77 -4.50 -4.67 -6.03
C TYR A 77 -5.89 -4.11 -6.26
N GLU A 78 -6.88 -4.77 -5.65
CA GLU A 78 -8.27 -4.33 -5.62
C GLU A 78 -8.76 -4.25 -4.19
N TYR A 79 -9.69 -3.34 -3.95
CA TYR A 79 -10.35 -3.22 -2.66
C TYR A 79 -11.79 -2.74 -2.86
N VAL A 80 -12.64 -2.97 -1.85
CA VAL A 80 -14.06 -2.62 -1.93
C VAL A 80 -14.40 -1.71 -0.74
N VAL A 81 -15.03 -0.58 -1.03
CA VAL A 81 -15.49 0.37 -0.02
C VAL A 81 -16.93 0.73 -0.37
N ASP A 82 -17.83 0.55 0.59
CA ASP A 82 -19.26 0.85 0.43
C ASP A 82 -19.85 0.24 -0.84
N GLY A 83 -19.49 -1.01 -1.10
CA GLY A 83 -20.01 -1.77 -2.23
C GLY A 83 -19.35 -1.47 -3.57
N THR A 84 -18.47 -0.49 -3.65
CA THR A 84 -17.78 -0.15 -4.89
C THR A 84 -16.38 -0.74 -4.89
N ARG A 85 -16.02 -1.42 -5.99
CA ARG A 85 -14.70 -2.01 -6.18
C ARG A 85 -13.78 -1.03 -6.89
N TYR A 86 -12.58 -0.89 -6.36
CA TYR A 86 -11.55 -0.03 -6.94
C TYR A 86 -10.31 -0.86 -7.26
N ARG A 87 -9.54 -0.40 -8.23
CA ARG A 87 -8.31 -1.06 -8.64
C ARG A 87 -7.20 -0.03 -8.73
N ASN A 88 -6.09 -0.32 -8.05
CA ASN A 88 -4.95 0.60 -7.96
C ASN A 88 -3.65 -0.11 -8.27
N VAL A 89 -2.63 0.69 -8.60
CA VAL A 89 -1.23 0.26 -8.60
C VAL A 89 -0.48 1.18 -7.66
N GLU A 90 0.43 0.63 -6.86
CA GLU A 90 1.37 1.46 -6.11
C GLU A 90 2.80 1.00 -6.37
N ALA A 91 3.71 1.98 -6.38
CA ALA A 91 5.14 1.75 -6.54
C ALA A 91 5.80 1.97 -5.19
N LEU A 92 6.48 0.94 -4.68
CA LEU A 92 7.13 1.00 -3.36
C LEU A 92 8.63 0.80 -3.53
N GLU A 93 9.41 1.76 -3.03
CA GLU A 93 10.87 1.63 -3.00
C GLU A 93 11.27 1.00 -1.68
N VAL A 94 11.97 -0.14 -1.76
CA VAL A 94 12.40 -0.90 -0.59
C VAL A 94 13.93 -0.94 -0.57
N ARG A 95 14.53 -0.54 0.56
CA ARG A 95 15.96 -0.61 0.79
C ARG A 95 16.21 -1.03 2.24
N ASP A 96 17.18 -1.90 2.44
CA ASP A 96 17.63 -2.33 3.78
C ASP A 96 16.45 -2.84 4.65
N GLY A 97 15.53 -3.58 4.03
CA GLY A 97 14.42 -4.20 4.73
C GLY A 97 13.30 -3.25 5.11
N ALA A 98 13.29 -2.01 4.59
CA ALA A 98 12.28 -1.01 4.93
C ALA A 98 11.70 -0.34 3.68
N VAL A 99 10.44 0.09 3.78
CA VAL A 99 9.76 0.85 2.74
C VAL A 99 10.14 2.33 2.90
N HIS A 100 10.71 2.90 1.86
CA HIS A 100 11.14 4.30 1.84
C HIS A 100 10.15 5.22 1.14
N THR A 101 9.64 4.82 -0.02
CA THR A 101 8.65 5.62 -0.73
C THR A 101 7.50 4.75 -1.18
N VAL A 102 6.32 5.34 -1.19
CA VAL A 102 5.12 4.74 -1.79
C VAL A 102 4.47 5.79 -2.67
N GLU A 103 4.19 5.42 -3.91
CA GLU A 103 3.48 6.30 -4.84
C GLU A 103 2.29 5.52 -5.38
N VAL A 104 1.08 6.02 -5.13
CA VAL A 104 -0.15 5.32 -5.50
C VAL A 104 -0.77 5.94 -6.74
N TYR A 105 -1.14 5.10 -7.69
CA TYR A 105 -1.85 5.47 -8.91
C TYR A 105 -3.27 4.89 -8.83
N PHE A 106 -4.27 5.77 -8.82
CA PHE A 106 -5.66 5.33 -8.75
C PHE A 106 -6.12 4.84 -10.11
N GLY A 107 -6.63 3.62 -10.16
CA GLY A 107 -7.23 3.06 -11.37
C GLY A 107 -8.72 3.35 -11.47
N GLY A 108 -9.33 3.85 -10.40
CA GLY A 108 -10.74 4.18 -10.36
C GLY A 108 -11.63 2.98 -10.07
N ALA A 109 -12.92 3.23 -10.14
CA ALA A 109 -13.93 2.19 -9.89
C ALA A 109 -13.95 1.19 -11.05
N VAL A 110 -14.12 -0.08 -10.69
CA VAL A 110 -14.23 -1.16 -11.68
C VAL A 110 -15.71 -1.45 -11.90
N ASP A 111 -16.20 -1.18 -13.11
CA ASP A 111 -17.56 -1.47 -13.49
C ASP A 111 -17.62 -2.85 -14.14
N ARG A 112 -18.27 -3.79 -13.47
CA ARG A 112 -18.42 -5.16 -13.97
C ARG A 112 -19.81 -5.42 -14.52
N GLY A 113 -20.71 -4.45 -14.41
CA GLY A 113 -22.10 -4.61 -14.80
C GLY A 113 -22.42 -4.05 -16.17
N ALA A 114 -21.44 -3.49 -16.85
CA ALA A 114 -21.68 -2.85 -18.13
C ALA A 114 -22.02 -3.84 -19.24
#